data_d4acafb88ed6ff3bb44d0b4f1bc1d1fe
#
_entry.id   d4acafb88ed6ff3bb44d0b4f1bc1d1fe
#
_cell.length_a   1.000
_cell.length_b   1.000
_cell.length_c   1.000
_cell.angle_alpha   90.00
_cell.angle_beta   90.00
_cell.angle_gamma   90.00
#
_symmetry.space_group_name_H-M   'P 1'
#
loop_
_entity.id
_entity.type
_entity.pdbx_description
1 polymer ?
#
loop_
_entity_poly.entity_id
_entity_poly.type
_entity_poly.pdbx_seq_one_letter_code
_entity_poly.pdbx_strand_id
1 'polypeptide(L)'
;MANRVFQNVVYQMKDAVDRVVGVIDETGTVISCSELGQIGEVREGVAAVRQTAGDAFVRDGYAYHQFSNAKHNDYAVFVEGTDTTAEQFAAMLSISLQSIKQYHDEKFDKTNFIKNVVLDNILPGDIYSKARELHFVSDVQRVVLLIRVTSGNDISAYDVVSGLFPDKQKDFVFNISETDTVLVKEIKPDNNTRDMEKLAASIVDTLQGDHYIKAVVGIGTPIGNIKDLASSFKEAQIAMEVGKVFDTERQVISYDHLGIARLIYQLPTTLCEAFLREVFKQESIDSLDAETLFTIQRFFENNLNVSETSRGLFVHRNTLVYRLEKIRKLTGLDLRNFDDAIVFKVALMVKKYLSANPAKY
;
A
#
# COMPACT_ATOMS: atom_id res chain seq x y z
N MET A 1 3.32 -21.65 3.35
CA MET A 1 3.40 -20.98 2.02
C MET A 1 3.97 -21.92 0.94
N ALA A 2 5.05 -22.62 1.17
CA ALA A 2 5.66 -23.56 0.22
C ALA A 2 4.66 -24.57 -0.38
N ASN A 3 3.76 -25.13 0.43
CA ASN A 3 2.76 -26.11 0.00
C ASN A 3 1.89 -25.64 -1.16
N ARG A 4 1.49 -24.37 -1.17
CA ARG A 4 0.62 -23.80 -2.23
C ARG A 4 1.38 -23.64 -3.56
N VAL A 5 2.65 -23.29 -3.48
CA VAL A 5 3.52 -23.11 -4.67
C VAL A 5 3.78 -24.46 -5.31
N PHE A 6 4.15 -25.47 -4.50
CA PHE A 6 4.40 -26.82 -5.01
C PHE A 6 3.13 -27.46 -5.58
N GLN A 7 1.97 -27.28 -4.92
CA GLN A 7 0.71 -27.87 -5.37
C GLN A 7 0.30 -27.38 -6.77
N ASN A 8 0.48 -26.09 -7.07
CA ASN A 8 0.17 -25.55 -8.40
C ASN A 8 1.03 -26.21 -9.49
N VAL A 9 2.31 -26.43 -9.22
CA VAL A 9 3.23 -27.03 -10.17
C VAL A 9 2.94 -28.53 -10.34
N VAL A 10 2.76 -29.26 -9.24
CA VAL A 10 2.42 -30.68 -9.26
C VAL A 10 1.10 -30.93 -10.01
N TYR A 11 0.12 -30.02 -9.82
CA TYR A 11 -1.16 -30.12 -10.54
C TYR A 11 -1.00 -29.91 -12.06
N GLN A 12 -0.19 -28.92 -12.48
CA GLN A 12 0.09 -28.68 -13.91
C GLN A 12 0.86 -29.84 -14.55
N MET A 13 1.69 -30.52 -13.76
CA MET A 13 2.49 -31.65 -14.25
C MET A 13 1.72 -32.99 -14.31
N LYS A 14 0.57 -33.08 -13.65
CA LYS A 14 -0.29 -34.26 -13.67
C LYS A 14 -0.62 -34.75 -15.08
N ASP A 15 -0.91 -33.82 -15.99
CA ASP A 15 -1.30 -34.12 -17.36
C ASP A 15 -0.10 -34.54 -18.26
N ALA A 16 1.12 -34.18 -17.83
CA ALA A 16 2.36 -34.49 -18.57
C ALA A 16 3.03 -35.77 -18.10
N VAL A 17 2.83 -36.14 -16.84
CA VAL A 17 3.39 -37.32 -16.20
C VAL A 17 2.21 -38.23 -15.86
N ASP A 18 1.97 -39.28 -16.67
CA ASP A 18 0.89 -40.23 -16.45
C ASP A 18 1.19 -41.18 -15.26
N ARG A 19 1.50 -40.59 -14.12
CA ARG A 19 1.84 -41.23 -12.83
C ARG A 19 1.52 -40.32 -11.68
N VAL A 20 1.38 -40.89 -10.48
CA VAL A 20 1.23 -40.09 -9.27
C VAL A 20 2.55 -39.39 -8.96
N VAL A 21 2.47 -38.05 -8.79
CA VAL A 21 3.60 -37.20 -8.47
C VAL A 21 3.28 -36.35 -7.24
N GLY A 22 4.28 -36.10 -6.42
CA GLY A 22 4.11 -35.24 -5.27
C GLY A 22 5.42 -34.81 -4.62
N VAL A 23 5.30 -34.10 -3.52
CA VAL A 23 6.41 -33.57 -2.71
C VAL A 23 6.20 -33.92 -1.25
N ILE A 24 7.25 -34.37 -0.60
CA ILE A 24 7.30 -34.61 0.85
C ILE A 24 8.24 -33.62 1.51
N ASP A 25 7.99 -33.32 2.79
CA ASP A 25 8.87 -32.53 3.64
C ASP A 25 9.96 -33.40 4.33
N GLU A 26 10.73 -32.78 5.22
CA GLU A 26 11.80 -33.44 5.98
C GLU A 26 11.30 -34.57 6.88
N THR A 27 10.04 -34.54 7.30
CA THR A 27 9.42 -35.59 8.14
C THR A 27 8.87 -36.75 7.33
N GLY A 28 8.84 -36.65 6.00
CA GLY A 28 8.22 -37.63 5.10
C GLY A 28 6.72 -37.38 4.90
N THR A 29 6.18 -36.25 5.37
CA THR A 29 4.78 -35.87 5.17
C THR A 29 4.56 -35.40 3.75
N VAL A 30 3.51 -35.87 3.08
CA VAL A 30 3.11 -35.42 1.74
C VAL A 30 2.50 -34.02 1.85
N ILE A 31 3.20 -33.03 1.32
CA ILE A 31 2.78 -31.61 1.35
C ILE A 31 2.13 -31.15 0.06
N SER A 32 2.31 -31.90 -1.01
CA SER A 32 1.73 -31.66 -2.34
C SER A 32 1.63 -32.96 -3.09
N CYS A 33 0.53 -33.20 -3.81
CA CYS A 33 0.33 -34.40 -4.59
C CYS A 33 -0.65 -34.19 -5.75
N SER A 34 -0.44 -34.87 -6.88
CA SER A 34 -1.39 -34.95 -7.99
C SER A 34 -2.70 -35.61 -7.59
N GLU A 35 -2.66 -36.50 -6.60
CA GLU A 35 -3.82 -37.10 -5.93
C GLU A 35 -4.03 -36.39 -4.57
N LEU A 36 -5.05 -35.55 -4.49
CA LEU A 36 -5.32 -34.71 -3.31
C LEU A 36 -5.54 -35.52 -2.03
N GLY A 37 -6.04 -36.76 -2.13
CA GLY A 37 -6.28 -37.65 -0.99
C GLY A 37 -5.02 -38.06 -0.23
N GLN A 38 -3.85 -38.01 -0.86
CA GLN A 38 -2.57 -38.37 -0.23
C GLN A 38 -1.93 -37.19 0.54
N ILE A 39 -2.43 -35.99 0.41
CA ILE A 39 -1.87 -34.82 1.10
C ILE A 39 -2.11 -34.96 2.61
N GLY A 40 -1.03 -34.82 3.40
CA GLY A 40 -1.03 -35.01 4.84
C GLY A 40 -0.67 -36.44 5.29
N GLU A 41 -0.58 -37.41 4.40
CA GLU A 41 -0.08 -38.75 4.73
C GLU A 41 1.41 -38.72 5.05
N VAL A 42 1.82 -39.50 6.04
CA VAL A 42 3.24 -39.68 6.38
C VAL A 42 3.73 -40.98 5.74
N ARG A 43 4.76 -40.87 4.93
CA ARG A 43 5.40 -42.03 4.32
C ARG A 43 6.45 -42.60 5.27
N GLU A 44 6.04 -43.65 6.00
CA GLU A 44 6.86 -44.27 7.05
C GLU A 44 8.24 -44.72 6.55
N GLY A 45 9.28 -44.41 7.31
CA GLY A 45 10.65 -44.80 7.04
C GLY A 45 11.34 -44.07 5.86
N VAL A 46 10.64 -43.22 5.10
CA VAL A 46 11.27 -42.40 4.05
C VAL A 46 12.19 -41.34 4.66
N ALA A 47 11.80 -40.71 5.76
CA ALA A 47 12.64 -39.75 6.47
C ALA A 47 14.00 -40.31 6.92
N ALA A 48 14.03 -41.59 7.37
CA ALA A 48 15.27 -42.24 7.78
C ALA A 48 16.19 -42.58 6.57
N VAL A 49 15.60 -43.00 5.46
CA VAL A 49 16.35 -43.31 4.21
C VAL A 49 16.94 -42.04 3.62
N ARG A 50 16.22 -40.92 3.63
CA ARG A 50 16.71 -39.62 3.15
C ARG A 50 18.01 -39.16 3.79
N GLN A 51 18.23 -39.46 5.07
CA GLN A 51 19.45 -39.06 5.79
C GLN A 51 20.70 -39.86 5.36
N THR A 52 20.49 -41.07 4.81
CA THR A 52 21.58 -42.00 4.46
C THR A 52 21.71 -42.23 2.95
N ALA A 53 20.64 -41.96 2.19
CA ALA A 53 20.65 -42.07 0.73
C ALA A 53 21.29 -40.81 0.10
N GLY A 54 21.81 -40.96 -1.10
CA GLY A 54 22.21 -39.84 -1.94
C GLY A 54 21.01 -39.02 -2.43
N ASP A 55 21.21 -38.21 -3.46
CA ASP A 55 20.17 -37.34 -3.98
C ASP A 55 18.92 -38.04 -4.53
N ALA A 56 19.06 -39.32 -4.92
CA ALA A 56 17.97 -40.14 -5.43
C ALA A 56 17.91 -41.53 -4.71
N PHE A 57 16.70 -42.04 -4.51
CA PHE A 57 16.45 -43.38 -3.96
C PHE A 57 15.06 -43.88 -4.38
N VAL A 58 14.87 -45.19 -4.31
CA VAL A 58 13.59 -45.87 -4.61
C VAL A 58 13.09 -46.55 -3.34
N ARG A 59 11.80 -46.38 -3.03
CA ARG A 59 11.17 -47.04 -1.88
C ARG A 59 9.65 -47.16 -2.06
N ASP A 60 9.08 -48.28 -1.62
CA ASP A 60 7.64 -48.53 -1.53
C ASP A 60 6.89 -48.24 -2.85
N GLY A 61 7.51 -48.57 -3.99
CA GLY A 61 6.93 -48.36 -5.32
C GLY A 61 7.08 -46.98 -5.91
N TYR A 62 7.86 -46.10 -5.28
CA TYR A 62 8.09 -44.74 -5.73
C TYR A 62 9.59 -44.43 -5.87
N ALA A 63 9.91 -43.64 -6.90
CA ALA A 63 11.22 -43.02 -7.07
C ALA A 63 11.22 -41.62 -6.42
N TYR A 64 12.23 -41.32 -5.64
CA TYR A 64 12.41 -40.09 -4.92
C TYR A 64 13.65 -39.35 -5.40
N HIS A 65 13.57 -38.02 -5.47
CA HIS A 65 14.73 -37.19 -5.72
C HIS A 65 14.69 -35.98 -4.76
N GLN A 66 15.78 -35.80 -3.99
CA GLN A 66 15.89 -34.75 -2.97
C GLN A 66 16.22 -33.41 -3.61
N PHE A 67 15.70 -32.33 -3.04
CA PHE A 67 16.06 -30.96 -3.44
C PHE A 67 16.00 -30.02 -2.24
N SER A 68 16.86 -28.98 -2.26
CA SER A 68 16.86 -27.98 -1.20
C SER A 68 17.60 -26.72 -1.58
N ASN A 69 17.62 -25.72 -0.68
CA ASN A 69 18.55 -24.61 -0.71
C ASN A 69 19.86 -24.99 -0.01
N ALA A 70 20.96 -24.69 -0.68
CA ALA A 70 22.41 -24.66 -0.32
C ALA A 70 22.98 -25.40 0.94
N LYS A 71 22.19 -25.78 1.94
CA LYS A 71 22.71 -26.39 3.20
C LYS A 71 21.92 -27.57 3.79
N HIS A 72 20.65 -27.79 3.42
CA HIS A 72 19.84 -28.91 3.91
C HIS A 72 18.88 -29.41 2.85
N ASN A 73 18.69 -30.73 2.75
CA ASN A 73 17.71 -31.37 1.88
C ASN A 73 16.33 -31.33 2.55
N ASP A 74 15.59 -30.20 2.43
CA ASP A 74 14.32 -29.98 3.13
C ASP A 74 13.15 -30.74 2.49
N TYR A 75 13.22 -31.02 1.17
CA TYR A 75 12.13 -31.61 0.42
C TYR A 75 12.61 -32.76 -0.47
N ALA A 76 11.69 -33.65 -0.84
CA ALA A 76 11.91 -34.60 -1.92
C ALA A 76 10.67 -34.70 -2.81
N VAL A 77 10.89 -34.75 -4.11
CA VAL A 77 9.88 -35.15 -5.08
C VAL A 77 9.72 -36.65 -5.03
N PHE A 78 8.52 -37.17 -5.20
CA PHE A 78 8.27 -38.56 -5.46
C PHE A 78 7.45 -38.73 -6.73
N VAL A 79 7.74 -39.83 -7.47
CA VAL A 79 7.02 -40.25 -8.68
C VAL A 79 6.71 -41.73 -8.55
N GLU A 80 5.48 -42.12 -8.86
CA GLU A 80 5.07 -43.53 -8.85
C GLU A 80 5.86 -44.33 -9.87
N GLY A 81 6.38 -45.50 -9.45
CA GLY A 81 7.19 -46.38 -10.23
C GLY A 81 8.61 -46.54 -9.69
N THR A 82 9.28 -47.65 -10.11
CA THR A 82 10.64 -47.98 -9.69
C THR A 82 11.56 -48.13 -10.90
N ASP A 83 11.07 -47.74 -12.08
CA ASP A 83 11.78 -47.79 -13.33
C ASP A 83 12.61 -46.51 -13.57
N THR A 84 13.52 -46.58 -14.53
CA THR A 84 14.39 -45.44 -14.89
C THR A 84 13.62 -44.21 -15.34
N THR A 85 12.42 -44.38 -15.87
CA THR A 85 11.55 -43.24 -16.28
C THR A 85 11.02 -42.51 -15.07
N ALA A 86 10.59 -43.22 -13.99
CA ALA A 86 10.17 -42.62 -12.74
C ALA A 86 11.33 -41.83 -12.07
N GLU A 87 12.54 -42.39 -12.08
CA GLU A 87 13.74 -41.70 -11.55
C GLU A 87 14.06 -40.44 -12.34
N GLN A 88 14.00 -40.50 -13.68
CA GLN A 88 14.23 -39.35 -14.55
C GLN A 88 13.19 -38.23 -14.31
N PHE A 89 11.90 -38.59 -14.20
CA PHE A 89 10.85 -37.61 -13.88
C PHE A 89 11.05 -37.02 -12.50
N ALA A 90 11.40 -37.79 -11.48
CA ALA A 90 11.67 -37.29 -10.14
C ALA A 90 12.84 -36.29 -10.17
N ALA A 91 13.92 -36.58 -10.90
CA ALA A 91 15.06 -35.67 -11.07
C ALA A 91 14.69 -34.38 -11.79
N MET A 92 13.96 -34.46 -12.93
CA MET A 92 13.53 -33.26 -13.67
C MET A 92 12.60 -32.39 -12.85
N LEU A 93 11.66 -32.99 -12.13
CA LEU A 93 10.72 -32.28 -11.26
C LEU A 93 11.41 -31.62 -10.07
N SER A 94 12.41 -32.29 -9.48
CA SER A 94 13.18 -31.73 -8.37
C SER A 94 13.90 -30.43 -8.79
N ILE A 95 14.53 -30.42 -9.98
CA ILE A 95 15.21 -29.23 -10.53
C ILE A 95 14.21 -28.11 -10.77
N SER A 96 13.05 -28.43 -11.36
CA SER A 96 11.98 -27.45 -11.64
C SER A 96 11.43 -26.83 -10.36
N LEU A 97 11.10 -27.67 -9.37
CA LEU A 97 10.55 -27.23 -8.08
C LEU A 97 11.58 -26.46 -7.24
N GLN A 98 12.86 -26.86 -7.31
CA GLN A 98 13.95 -26.11 -6.68
C GLN A 98 14.08 -24.69 -7.25
N SER A 99 14.06 -24.57 -8.58
CA SER A 99 14.14 -23.26 -9.25
C SER A 99 12.93 -22.37 -8.91
N ILE A 100 11.73 -22.94 -8.87
CA ILE A 100 10.50 -22.22 -8.51
C ILE A 100 10.54 -21.80 -7.04
N LYS A 101 10.99 -22.67 -6.13
CA LYS A 101 11.17 -22.33 -4.72
C LYS A 101 12.18 -21.21 -4.54
N GLN A 102 13.34 -21.31 -5.18
CA GLN A 102 14.38 -20.28 -5.12
C GLN A 102 13.85 -18.93 -5.61
N TYR A 103 13.15 -18.89 -6.75
CA TYR A 103 12.52 -17.67 -7.26
C TYR A 103 11.49 -17.09 -6.29
N HIS A 104 10.71 -17.95 -5.63
CA HIS A 104 9.72 -17.53 -4.65
C HIS A 104 10.37 -16.97 -3.38
N ASP A 105 11.42 -17.62 -2.89
CA ASP A 105 12.16 -17.19 -1.70
C ASP A 105 12.88 -15.85 -1.95
N GLU A 106 13.57 -15.69 -3.10
CA GLU A 106 14.19 -14.42 -3.48
C GLU A 106 13.18 -13.27 -3.58
N LYS A 107 11.98 -13.55 -4.12
CA LYS A 107 10.92 -12.58 -4.22
C LYS A 107 10.36 -12.19 -2.84
N PHE A 108 10.20 -13.16 -1.95
CA PHE A 108 9.75 -12.92 -0.58
C PHE A 108 10.79 -12.10 0.18
N ASP A 109 12.07 -12.39 -0.01
CA ASP A 109 13.16 -11.65 0.59
C ASP A 109 13.23 -10.20 0.10
N LYS A 110 13.06 -9.95 -1.20
CA LYS A 110 12.98 -8.59 -1.77
C LYS A 110 11.78 -7.81 -1.23
N THR A 111 10.60 -8.43 -1.16
CA THR A 111 9.39 -7.78 -0.63
C THR A 111 9.54 -7.44 0.85
N ASN A 112 10.09 -8.37 1.65
CA ASN A 112 10.38 -8.12 3.06
C ASN A 112 11.44 -7.05 3.26
N PHE A 113 12.48 -7.05 2.43
CA PHE A 113 13.49 -6.00 2.46
C PHE A 113 12.87 -4.63 2.21
N ILE A 114 12.08 -4.47 1.13
CA ILE A 114 11.39 -3.22 0.80
C ILE A 114 10.43 -2.81 1.93
N LYS A 115 9.66 -3.75 2.49
CA LYS A 115 8.79 -3.50 3.63
C LYS A 115 9.58 -2.93 4.82
N ASN A 116 10.73 -3.50 5.14
CA ASN A 116 11.55 -3.02 6.23
C ASN A 116 12.19 -1.66 5.97
N VAL A 117 12.57 -1.36 4.70
CA VAL A 117 13.05 -0.03 4.32
C VAL A 117 11.93 1.01 4.46
N VAL A 118 10.74 0.72 3.94
CA VAL A 118 9.55 1.60 4.02
C VAL A 118 9.17 1.90 5.48
N LEU A 119 9.27 0.90 6.36
CA LEU A 119 8.94 1.03 7.78
C LEU A 119 10.10 1.60 8.64
N ASP A 120 11.21 1.98 8.03
CA ASP A 120 12.41 2.54 8.71
C ASP A 120 13.04 1.54 9.72
N ASN A 121 12.92 0.23 9.44
CA ASN A 121 13.41 -0.86 10.29
C ASN A 121 14.85 -1.30 9.95
N ILE A 122 15.50 -0.70 8.95
CA ILE A 122 16.87 -0.98 8.53
C ILE A 122 17.71 0.28 8.67
N LEU A 123 18.89 0.15 9.27
CA LEU A 123 19.81 1.27 9.36
C LEU A 123 20.22 1.77 7.96
N PRO A 124 20.27 3.09 7.72
CA PRO A 124 20.59 3.66 6.42
C PRO A 124 21.88 3.13 5.80
N GLY A 125 22.90 2.82 6.64
CA GLY A 125 24.18 2.24 6.21
C GLY A 125 24.06 0.81 5.65
N ASP A 126 23.06 0.04 6.09
CA ASP A 126 22.89 -1.36 5.71
C ASP A 126 22.01 -1.55 4.47
N ILE A 127 21.22 -0.51 4.10
CA ILE A 127 20.26 -0.58 2.98
C ILE A 127 20.98 -0.97 1.68
N TYR A 128 22.09 -0.32 1.36
CA TYR A 128 22.81 -0.58 0.09
C TYR A 128 23.51 -1.93 0.07
N SER A 129 24.06 -2.40 1.20
CA SER A 129 24.70 -3.72 1.28
C SER A 129 23.66 -4.82 1.07
N LYS A 130 22.50 -4.68 1.72
CA LYS A 130 21.38 -5.62 1.58
C LYS A 130 20.74 -5.57 0.18
N ALA A 131 20.58 -4.39 -0.39
CA ALA A 131 20.11 -4.22 -1.77
C ALA A 131 21.03 -4.95 -2.78
N ARG A 132 22.36 -4.86 -2.59
CA ARG A 132 23.33 -5.55 -3.45
C ARG A 132 23.26 -7.07 -3.27
N GLU A 133 23.14 -7.56 -2.05
CA GLU A 133 22.95 -8.98 -1.74
C GLU A 133 21.71 -9.56 -2.46
N LEU A 134 20.62 -8.81 -2.45
CA LEU A 134 19.37 -9.20 -3.08
C LEU A 134 19.27 -8.87 -4.57
N HIS A 135 20.34 -8.40 -5.20
CA HIS A 135 20.34 -7.94 -6.59
C HIS A 135 19.18 -6.95 -6.88
N PHE A 136 18.98 -6.00 -5.96
CA PHE A 136 17.93 -5.00 -6.05
C PHE A 136 18.46 -3.72 -6.70
N VAL A 137 17.71 -3.19 -7.67
CA VAL A 137 18.07 -1.92 -8.34
C VAL A 137 17.68 -0.75 -7.44
N SER A 138 18.70 -0.03 -6.90
CA SER A 138 18.50 1.03 -5.90
C SER A 138 18.15 2.38 -6.51
N ASP A 139 18.72 2.71 -7.67
CA ASP A 139 18.68 4.06 -8.25
C ASP A 139 17.68 4.15 -9.42
N VAL A 140 16.42 3.87 -9.10
CA VAL A 140 15.27 4.07 -10.01
C VAL A 140 14.19 4.86 -9.28
N GLN A 141 13.42 5.62 -10.04
CA GLN A 141 12.34 6.40 -9.46
C GLN A 141 11.21 5.51 -8.97
N ARG A 142 10.79 5.74 -7.74
CA ARG A 142 9.66 5.04 -7.09
C ARG A 142 8.78 6.02 -6.34
N VAL A 143 7.55 5.61 -6.14
CA VAL A 143 6.58 6.33 -5.29
C VAL A 143 5.89 5.32 -4.37
N VAL A 144 5.56 5.77 -3.16
CA VAL A 144 4.79 4.96 -2.22
C VAL A 144 3.33 5.41 -2.22
N LEU A 145 2.43 4.45 -2.44
CA LEU A 145 1.00 4.62 -2.26
C LEU A 145 0.55 3.81 -1.03
N LEU A 146 -0.14 4.46 -0.13
CA LEU A 146 -0.78 3.83 1.03
C LEU A 146 -2.28 3.71 0.74
N ILE A 147 -2.78 2.48 0.70
CA ILE A 147 -4.17 2.15 0.40
C ILE A 147 -4.82 1.71 1.72
N ARG A 148 -5.79 2.46 2.20
CA ARG A 148 -6.53 2.17 3.44
C ARG A 148 -7.96 1.79 3.13
N VAL A 149 -8.36 0.59 3.52
CA VAL A 149 -9.75 0.13 3.47
C VAL A 149 -10.55 0.80 4.57
N THR A 150 -11.66 1.42 4.21
CA THR A 150 -12.61 2.05 5.15
C THR A 150 -13.84 1.20 5.39
N SER A 151 -14.26 0.44 4.39
CA SER A 151 -15.27 -0.60 4.51
C SER A 151 -15.14 -1.58 3.35
N GLY A 152 -15.47 -2.86 3.57
CA GLY A 152 -15.34 -3.88 2.51
C GLY A 152 -15.89 -5.22 2.98
N ASN A 153 -15.79 -6.20 2.07
CA ASN A 153 -16.16 -7.59 2.26
C ASN A 153 -14.94 -8.41 2.73
N ASP A 154 -15.08 -9.73 2.84
CA ASP A 154 -14.01 -10.67 3.21
C ASP A 154 -12.85 -10.76 2.20
N ILE A 155 -12.95 -10.06 1.06
CA ILE A 155 -11.90 -10.03 0.03
C ILE A 155 -10.78 -9.10 0.48
N SER A 156 -9.55 -9.61 0.44
CA SER A 156 -8.37 -8.85 0.80
C SER A 156 -8.04 -7.79 -0.27
N ALA A 157 -7.98 -6.52 0.11
CA ALA A 157 -7.50 -5.45 -0.78
C ALA A 157 -6.07 -5.72 -1.29
N TYR A 158 -5.25 -6.39 -0.48
CA TYR A 158 -3.91 -6.83 -0.89
C TYR A 158 -3.95 -7.76 -2.10
N ASP A 159 -4.86 -8.75 -2.13
CA ASP A 159 -4.94 -9.71 -3.23
C ASP A 159 -5.35 -9.01 -4.53
N VAL A 160 -6.31 -8.09 -4.45
CA VAL A 160 -6.77 -7.29 -5.59
C VAL A 160 -5.63 -6.40 -6.11
N VAL A 161 -5.02 -5.60 -5.24
CA VAL A 161 -3.91 -4.70 -5.62
C VAL A 161 -2.71 -5.50 -6.13
N SER A 162 -2.36 -6.61 -5.47
CA SER A 162 -1.27 -7.49 -5.92
C SER A 162 -1.53 -8.10 -7.30
N GLY A 163 -2.78 -8.33 -7.67
CA GLY A 163 -3.20 -8.79 -9.00
C GLY A 163 -3.04 -7.71 -10.09
N LEU A 164 -3.29 -6.44 -9.75
CA LEU A 164 -3.12 -5.32 -10.67
C LEU A 164 -1.64 -5.07 -11.05
N PHE A 165 -0.70 -5.44 -10.19
CA PHE A 165 0.74 -5.23 -10.39
C PHE A 165 1.48 -6.57 -10.45
N PRO A 166 1.45 -7.27 -11.61
CA PRO A 166 2.05 -8.60 -11.75
C PRO A 166 3.58 -8.59 -11.79
N ASP A 167 4.22 -7.48 -12.18
CA ASP A 167 5.68 -7.35 -12.24
C ASP A 167 6.27 -7.12 -10.83
N LYS A 168 6.41 -8.22 -10.12
CA LYS A 168 6.93 -8.26 -8.74
C LYS A 168 8.44 -7.98 -8.62
N GLN A 169 9.14 -7.71 -9.71
CA GLN A 169 10.53 -7.24 -9.71
C GLN A 169 10.62 -5.71 -9.60
N LYS A 170 9.57 -5.01 -10.03
CA LYS A 170 9.48 -3.55 -10.07
C LYS A 170 8.53 -3.00 -9.01
N ASP A 171 7.38 -3.66 -8.84
CA ASP A 171 6.27 -3.19 -8.00
C ASP A 171 6.11 -4.12 -6.78
N PHE A 172 6.16 -3.54 -5.59
CA PHE A 172 6.10 -4.28 -4.33
C PHE A 172 4.81 -3.94 -3.59
N VAL A 173 3.97 -4.96 -3.37
CA VAL A 173 2.73 -4.83 -2.60
C VAL A 173 2.86 -5.65 -1.32
N PHE A 174 2.52 -5.05 -0.17
CA PHE A 174 2.52 -5.74 1.12
C PHE A 174 1.56 -5.07 2.11
N ASN A 175 1.08 -5.84 3.06
CA ASN A 175 0.26 -5.32 4.15
C ASN A 175 1.14 -4.84 5.32
N ILE A 176 0.71 -3.74 5.94
CA ILE A 176 1.27 -3.25 7.22
C ILE A 176 0.29 -3.42 8.36
N SER A 177 -1.01 -3.49 8.07
CA SER A 177 -2.09 -3.83 9.00
C SER A 177 -3.19 -4.61 8.26
N GLU A 178 -4.28 -4.95 8.94
CA GLU A 178 -5.46 -5.56 8.33
C GLU A 178 -6.14 -4.64 7.32
N THR A 179 -6.08 -3.33 7.54
CA THR A 179 -6.73 -2.32 6.71
C THR A 179 -5.79 -1.61 5.74
N ASP A 180 -4.47 -1.67 5.98
CA ASP A 180 -3.49 -0.85 5.26
C ASP A 180 -2.60 -1.71 4.37
N THR A 181 -2.71 -1.50 3.08
CA THR A 181 -1.86 -2.08 2.03
C THR A 181 -0.94 -1.00 1.46
N VAL A 182 0.32 -1.32 1.30
CA VAL A 182 1.32 -0.44 0.68
C VAL A 182 1.68 -0.96 -0.70
N LEU A 183 1.69 -0.07 -1.68
CA LEU A 183 2.26 -0.27 -3.01
C LEU A 183 3.49 0.62 -3.15
N VAL A 184 4.65 0.02 -3.36
CA VAL A 184 5.85 0.71 -3.82
C VAL A 184 5.94 0.52 -5.33
N LYS A 185 5.64 1.57 -6.08
CA LYS A 185 5.55 1.56 -7.54
C LYS A 185 6.80 2.12 -8.18
N GLU A 186 7.44 1.38 -9.08
CA GLU A 186 8.46 1.92 -9.98
C GLU A 186 7.80 2.80 -11.04
N ILE A 187 8.33 4.01 -11.24
CA ILE A 187 7.81 4.99 -12.18
C ILE A 187 8.86 5.42 -13.18
N LYS A 188 8.41 5.90 -14.34
CA LYS A 188 9.32 6.49 -15.34
C LYS A 188 9.66 7.93 -14.95
N PRO A 189 10.82 8.45 -15.36
CA PRO A 189 11.22 9.84 -15.09
C PRO A 189 10.23 10.89 -15.60
N ASP A 190 9.45 10.57 -16.62
CA ASP A 190 8.48 11.48 -17.23
C ASP A 190 7.12 11.48 -16.51
N ASN A 191 6.89 10.56 -15.58
CA ASN A 191 5.66 10.52 -14.81
C ASN A 191 5.58 11.71 -13.85
N ASN A 192 4.42 12.33 -13.81
CA ASN A 192 4.11 13.45 -12.94
C ASN A 192 3.08 13.08 -11.86
N THR A 193 2.82 13.97 -10.91
CA THR A 193 1.85 13.77 -9.83
C THR A 193 0.45 13.40 -10.34
N ARG A 194 0.01 13.97 -11.47
CA ARG A 194 -1.30 13.66 -12.06
C ARG A 194 -1.38 12.22 -12.58
N ASP A 195 -0.27 11.66 -13.07
CA ASP A 195 -0.24 10.27 -13.52
C ASP A 195 -0.37 9.32 -12.33
N MET A 196 0.24 9.68 -11.19
CA MET A 196 0.10 8.92 -9.96
C MET A 196 -1.31 9.02 -9.38
N GLU A 197 -1.94 10.18 -9.47
CA GLU A 197 -3.35 10.35 -9.08
C GLU A 197 -4.30 9.53 -9.94
N LYS A 198 -4.08 9.46 -11.27
CA LYS A 198 -4.85 8.60 -12.17
C LYS A 198 -4.67 7.12 -11.84
N LEU A 199 -3.43 6.70 -11.55
CA LEU A 199 -3.14 5.34 -11.12
C LEU A 199 -3.87 5.00 -9.83
N ALA A 200 -3.79 5.88 -8.83
CA ALA A 200 -4.47 5.70 -7.55
C ALA A 200 -6.00 5.67 -7.71
N ALA A 201 -6.57 6.53 -8.58
CA ALA A 201 -7.99 6.51 -8.91
C ALA A 201 -8.40 5.17 -9.54
N SER A 202 -7.62 4.66 -10.49
CA SER A 202 -7.87 3.34 -11.10
C SER A 202 -7.86 2.19 -10.08
N ILE A 203 -6.97 2.25 -9.08
CA ILE A 203 -6.95 1.27 -7.97
C ILE A 203 -8.25 1.37 -7.16
N VAL A 204 -8.66 2.60 -6.79
CA VAL A 204 -9.90 2.83 -6.04
C VAL A 204 -11.11 2.35 -6.83
N ASP A 205 -11.19 2.67 -8.13
CA ASP A 205 -12.29 2.27 -9.01
C ASP A 205 -12.39 0.74 -9.11
N THR A 206 -11.25 0.04 -9.23
CA THR A 206 -11.24 -1.44 -9.27
C THR A 206 -11.69 -2.04 -7.93
N LEU A 207 -11.17 -1.51 -6.81
CA LEU A 207 -11.56 -1.98 -5.48
C LEU A 207 -13.06 -1.77 -5.22
N GLN A 208 -13.61 -0.63 -5.62
CA GLN A 208 -15.01 -0.29 -5.39
C GLN A 208 -15.95 -0.93 -6.41
N GLY A 209 -15.61 -0.91 -7.70
CA GLY A 209 -16.47 -1.39 -8.79
C GLY A 209 -16.57 -2.91 -8.82
N ASP A 210 -15.43 -3.60 -8.76
CA ASP A 210 -15.38 -5.05 -8.94
C ASP A 210 -15.51 -5.82 -7.63
N HIS A 211 -15.09 -5.22 -6.51
CA HIS A 211 -14.96 -5.92 -5.22
C HIS A 211 -15.76 -5.30 -4.07
N TYR A 212 -16.47 -4.16 -4.29
CA TYR A 212 -17.25 -3.45 -3.27
C TYR A 212 -16.44 -3.04 -2.04
N ILE A 213 -15.13 -2.78 -2.22
CA ILE A 213 -14.21 -2.33 -1.18
C ILE A 213 -14.06 -0.82 -1.27
N LYS A 214 -14.48 -0.09 -0.23
CA LYS A 214 -14.21 1.34 -0.15
C LYS A 214 -12.82 1.58 0.42
N ALA A 215 -12.01 2.33 -0.32
CA ALA A 215 -10.66 2.64 0.09
C ALA A 215 -10.31 4.11 -0.15
N VAL A 216 -9.34 4.60 0.59
CA VAL A 216 -8.68 5.90 0.41
C VAL A 216 -7.21 5.65 0.12
N VAL A 217 -6.63 6.39 -0.82
CA VAL A 217 -5.23 6.25 -1.22
C VAL A 217 -4.47 7.54 -0.94
N GLY A 218 -3.46 7.44 -0.09
CA GLY A 218 -2.46 8.48 0.12
C GLY A 218 -1.24 8.26 -0.78
N ILE A 219 -0.75 9.30 -1.43
CA ILE A 219 0.38 9.26 -2.35
C ILE A 219 1.51 10.11 -1.77
N GLY A 220 2.69 9.51 -1.57
CA GLY A 220 3.91 10.23 -1.22
C GLY A 220 4.57 10.90 -2.43
N THR A 221 5.67 11.62 -2.22
CA THR A 221 6.44 12.17 -3.33
C THR A 221 7.30 11.10 -4.00
N PRO A 222 7.51 11.20 -5.33
CA PRO A 222 8.46 10.37 -6.04
C PRO A 222 9.88 10.53 -5.48
N ILE A 223 10.59 9.42 -5.31
CA ILE A 223 11.97 9.38 -4.82
C ILE A 223 12.88 8.70 -5.84
N GLY A 224 14.13 9.13 -5.91
CA GLY A 224 15.13 8.57 -6.82
C GLY A 224 16.03 7.50 -6.19
N ASN A 225 15.91 7.27 -4.89
CA ASN A 225 16.78 6.36 -4.18
C ASN A 225 16.02 5.53 -3.14
N ILE A 226 16.39 4.25 -3.04
CA ILE A 226 15.72 3.30 -2.13
C ILE A 226 15.71 3.75 -0.65
N LYS A 227 16.77 4.43 -0.18
CA LYS A 227 16.87 4.92 1.21
C LYS A 227 15.77 5.93 1.57
N ASP A 228 15.19 6.59 0.56
CA ASP A 228 14.19 7.64 0.74
C ASP A 228 12.75 7.08 0.73
N LEU A 229 12.56 5.75 0.59
CA LEU A 229 11.25 5.10 0.61
C LEU A 229 10.47 5.36 1.90
N ALA A 230 11.15 5.37 3.05
CA ALA A 230 10.53 5.68 4.34
C ALA A 230 9.97 7.11 4.38
N SER A 231 10.64 8.08 3.70
CA SER A 231 10.14 9.45 3.59
C SER A 231 8.85 9.50 2.75
N SER A 232 8.87 8.89 1.56
CA SER A 232 7.69 8.83 0.69
C SER A 232 6.50 8.12 1.37
N PHE A 233 6.75 7.10 2.18
CA PHE A 233 5.71 6.43 2.98
C PHE A 233 5.14 7.35 4.07
N LYS A 234 6.00 8.03 4.85
CA LYS A 234 5.56 9.02 5.86
C LYS A 234 4.73 10.13 5.23
N GLU A 235 5.09 10.59 4.04
CA GLU A 235 4.33 11.58 3.28
C GLU A 235 2.96 11.05 2.83
N ALA A 236 2.88 9.79 2.36
CA ALA A 236 1.61 9.14 2.04
C ALA A 236 0.70 9.03 3.28
N GLN A 237 1.26 8.71 4.45
CA GLN A 237 0.52 8.70 5.72
C GLN A 237 0.00 10.11 6.08
N ILE A 238 0.85 11.14 5.99
CA ILE A 238 0.46 12.53 6.23
C ILE A 238 -0.65 12.94 5.25
N ALA A 239 -0.54 12.57 3.96
CA ALA A 239 -1.58 12.86 2.98
C ALA A 239 -2.93 12.30 3.41
N MET A 240 -2.98 11.06 3.87
CA MET A 240 -4.21 10.45 4.38
C MET A 240 -4.78 11.16 5.61
N GLU A 241 -3.93 11.44 6.60
CA GLU A 241 -4.39 12.06 7.85
C GLU A 241 -4.85 13.50 7.61
N VAL A 242 -4.14 14.26 6.78
CA VAL A 242 -4.54 15.61 6.36
C VAL A 242 -5.83 15.58 5.55
N GLY A 243 -5.96 14.61 4.64
CA GLY A 243 -7.18 14.41 3.84
C GLY A 243 -8.42 14.17 4.69
N LYS A 244 -8.33 13.34 5.73
CA LYS A 244 -9.43 13.13 6.69
C LYS A 244 -9.94 14.41 7.34
N VAL A 245 -9.06 15.38 7.54
CA VAL A 245 -9.41 16.66 8.18
C VAL A 245 -9.93 17.65 7.15
N PHE A 246 -9.22 17.83 6.04
CA PHE A 246 -9.46 18.96 5.14
C PHE A 246 -10.24 18.61 3.88
N ASP A 247 -10.23 17.33 3.45
CA ASP A 247 -10.76 16.90 2.14
C ASP A 247 -11.50 15.55 2.26
N THR A 248 -12.48 15.49 3.14
CA THR A 248 -13.18 14.29 3.60
C THR A 248 -13.87 13.48 2.47
N GLU A 249 -14.14 14.12 1.32
CA GLU A 249 -14.83 13.49 0.20
C GLU A 249 -13.86 12.88 -0.83
N ARG A 250 -12.58 13.24 -0.78
CA ARG A 250 -11.59 12.70 -1.71
C ARG A 250 -11.10 11.33 -1.29
N GLN A 251 -11.10 10.42 -2.25
CA GLN A 251 -10.55 9.07 -2.09
C GLN A 251 -9.07 8.97 -2.48
N VAL A 252 -8.55 9.94 -3.24
CA VAL A 252 -7.13 10.01 -3.63
C VAL A 252 -6.55 11.33 -3.17
N ILE A 253 -5.50 11.26 -2.35
CA ILE A 253 -4.88 12.42 -1.72
C ILE A 253 -3.37 12.36 -1.95
N SER A 254 -2.84 13.31 -2.71
CA SER A 254 -1.40 13.44 -2.96
C SER A 254 -0.77 14.41 -1.97
N TYR A 255 0.39 14.04 -1.41
CA TYR A 255 1.16 14.89 -0.51
C TYR A 255 1.54 16.23 -1.16
N ASP A 256 1.88 16.22 -2.45
CA ASP A 256 2.23 17.44 -3.22
C ASP A 256 1.09 18.47 -3.27
N HIS A 257 -0.15 17.99 -3.22
CA HIS A 257 -1.34 18.84 -3.34
C HIS A 257 -1.95 19.29 -2.01
N LEU A 258 -1.34 18.93 -0.88
CA LEU A 258 -1.84 19.34 0.43
C LEU A 258 -1.70 20.84 0.70
N GLY A 259 -0.76 21.50 0.04
CA GLY A 259 -0.51 22.94 0.20
C GLY A 259 -0.29 23.32 1.67
N ILE A 260 -1.00 24.36 2.13
CA ILE A 260 -0.88 24.88 3.49
C ILE A 260 -1.44 23.92 4.55
N ALA A 261 -2.33 23.00 4.18
CA ALA A 261 -2.93 22.04 5.12
C ALA A 261 -1.89 21.18 5.83
N ARG A 262 -0.81 20.79 5.13
CA ARG A 262 0.28 20.01 5.73
C ARG A 262 1.07 20.77 6.79
N LEU A 263 1.20 22.10 6.63
CA LEU A 263 1.87 22.95 7.63
C LEU A 263 1.00 23.06 8.89
N ILE A 264 -0.29 23.33 8.71
CA ILE A 264 -1.25 23.44 9.82
C ILE A 264 -1.31 22.14 10.61
N TYR A 265 -1.33 21.00 9.92
CA TYR A 265 -1.38 19.68 10.57
C TYR A 265 -0.15 19.40 11.47
N GLN A 266 1.00 20.01 11.17
CA GLN A 266 2.22 19.86 11.96
C GLN A 266 2.34 20.86 13.13
N LEU A 267 1.47 21.87 13.18
CA LEU A 267 1.52 22.86 14.25
C LEU A 267 1.03 22.28 15.58
N PRO A 268 1.66 22.66 16.72
CA PRO A 268 1.11 22.37 18.03
C PRO A 268 -0.29 22.95 18.21
N THR A 269 -1.21 22.19 18.81
CA THR A 269 -2.59 22.65 19.06
C THR A 269 -2.63 23.93 19.90
N THR A 270 -1.73 24.08 20.87
CA THR A 270 -1.59 25.30 21.69
C THR A 270 -1.29 26.55 20.85
N LEU A 271 -0.44 26.40 19.81
CA LEU A 271 -0.14 27.50 18.90
C LEU A 271 -1.37 27.80 18.01
N CYS A 272 -2.06 26.79 17.55
CA CYS A 272 -3.29 26.92 16.78
C CYS A 272 -4.38 27.65 17.56
N GLU A 273 -4.58 27.33 18.82
CA GLU A 273 -5.53 28.03 19.72
C GLU A 273 -5.13 29.48 20.01
N ALA A 274 -3.84 29.70 20.24
CA ALA A 274 -3.33 31.07 20.45
C ALA A 274 -3.58 31.93 19.21
N PHE A 275 -3.31 31.40 18.02
CA PHE A 275 -3.58 32.07 16.76
C PHE A 275 -5.06 32.42 16.56
N LEU A 276 -5.98 31.49 16.85
CA LEU A 276 -7.42 31.76 16.76
C LEU A 276 -7.86 32.86 17.73
N ARG A 277 -7.35 32.86 18.96
CA ARG A 277 -7.63 33.94 19.95
C ARG A 277 -7.11 35.32 19.51
N GLU A 278 -5.97 35.35 18.84
CA GLU A 278 -5.40 36.59 18.31
C GLU A 278 -6.20 37.16 17.14
N VAL A 279 -6.59 36.26 16.21
CA VAL A 279 -7.34 36.63 15.00
C VAL A 279 -8.77 37.08 15.34
N PHE A 280 -9.46 36.36 16.24
CA PHE A 280 -10.85 36.63 16.62
C PHE A 280 -10.95 37.22 18.04
N LYS A 281 -10.56 38.50 18.18
CA LYS A 281 -10.44 39.18 19.46
C LYS A 281 -11.77 39.42 20.19
N GLN A 282 -12.90 39.52 19.50
CA GLN A 282 -14.18 39.96 20.07
C GLN A 282 -15.28 38.90 20.02
N GLU A 283 -15.33 38.09 18.99
CA GLU A 283 -16.32 37.01 18.84
C GLU A 283 -15.66 35.75 18.30
N SER A 284 -16.09 34.61 18.80
CA SER A 284 -15.63 33.31 18.27
C SER A 284 -16.11 33.12 16.84
N ILE A 285 -15.27 32.49 16.00
CA ILE A 285 -15.69 32.01 14.68
C ILE A 285 -16.94 31.12 14.76
N ASP A 286 -17.27 30.61 15.95
CA ASP A 286 -18.46 29.83 16.23
C ASP A 286 -19.75 30.66 16.21
N SER A 287 -19.66 31.98 16.27
CA SER A 287 -20.82 32.89 16.13
C SER A 287 -21.26 33.06 14.67
N LEU A 288 -20.45 32.59 13.70
CA LEU A 288 -20.82 32.64 12.28
C LEU A 288 -21.83 31.52 11.94
N ASP A 289 -23.00 31.95 11.45
CA ASP A 289 -24.04 31.02 10.99
C ASP A 289 -23.62 30.25 9.74
N ALA A 290 -24.28 29.10 9.45
CA ALA A 290 -23.98 28.24 8.33
C ALA A 290 -24.07 28.97 6.97
N GLU A 291 -25.00 29.91 6.82
CA GLU A 291 -25.14 30.71 5.59
C GLU A 291 -23.94 31.64 5.37
N THR A 292 -23.45 32.24 6.44
CA THR A 292 -22.23 33.09 6.41
C THR A 292 -21.01 32.23 6.04
N LEU A 293 -20.82 31.07 6.68
CA LEU A 293 -19.71 30.16 6.36
C LEU A 293 -19.78 29.69 4.91
N PHE A 294 -20.95 29.33 4.41
CA PHE A 294 -21.15 28.95 3.01
C PHE A 294 -20.81 30.11 2.05
N THR A 295 -21.21 31.33 2.39
CA THR A 295 -20.88 32.54 1.60
C THR A 295 -19.36 32.76 1.56
N ILE A 296 -18.65 32.58 2.67
CA ILE A 296 -17.19 32.71 2.76
C ILE A 296 -16.53 31.62 1.89
N GLN A 297 -16.96 30.39 2.02
CA GLN A 297 -16.43 29.29 1.22
C GLN A 297 -16.55 29.57 -0.28
N ARG A 298 -17.75 29.93 -0.76
CA ARG A 298 -17.98 30.29 -2.16
C ARG A 298 -17.16 31.48 -2.62
N PHE A 299 -16.91 32.45 -1.72
CA PHE A 299 -16.09 33.61 -2.04
C PHE A 299 -14.63 33.23 -2.25
N PHE A 300 -14.08 32.33 -1.44
CA PHE A 300 -12.74 31.79 -1.63
C PHE A 300 -12.63 30.91 -2.89
N GLU A 301 -13.61 30.03 -3.15
CA GLU A 301 -13.66 29.19 -4.36
C GLU A 301 -13.67 30.01 -5.65
N ASN A 302 -14.29 31.20 -5.63
CA ASN A 302 -14.32 32.14 -6.75
C ASN A 302 -13.18 33.18 -6.72
N ASN A 303 -12.05 32.86 -6.07
CA ASN A 303 -10.85 33.69 -6.02
C ASN A 303 -11.14 35.15 -5.58
N LEU A 304 -11.99 35.35 -4.57
CA LEU A 304 -12.39 36.65 -4.01
C LEU A 304 -13.13 37.53 -5.03
N ASN A 305 -13.71 36.96 -6.07
CA ASN A 305 -14.45 37.67 -7.10
C ASN A 305 -15.92 37.86 -6.69
N VAL A 306 -16.28 39.08 -6.34
CA VAL A 306 -17.65 39.46 -5.89
C VAL A 306 -18.70 39.13 -6.96
N SER A 307 -18.42 39.40 -8.23
CA SER A 307 -19.40 39.22 -9.31
C SER A 307 -19.65 37.72 -9.63
N GLU A 308 -18.62 36.90 -9.60
CA GLU A 308 -18.75 35.45 -9.81
C GLU A 308 -19.41 34.78 -8.62
N THR A 309 -19.02 35.16 -7.41
CA THR A 309 -19.61 34.63 -6.18
C THR A 309 -21.10 34.95 -6.08
N SER A 310 -21.49 36.20 -6.42
CA SER A 310 -22.92 36.57 -6.40
C SER A 310 -23.74 35.76 -7.41
N ARG A 311 -23.21 35.51 -8.59
CA ARG A 311 -23.84 34.62 -9.59
C ARG A 311 -23.95 33.18 -9.08
N GLY A 312 -22.86 32.64 -8.52
CA GLY A 312 -22.84 31.27 -7.99
C GLY A 312 -23.73 31.05 -6.77
N LEU A 313 -24.00 32.12 -5.99
CA LEU A 313 -24.93 32.11 -4.85
C LEU A 313 -26.36 32.48 -5.25
N PHE A 314 -26.64 32.85 -6.51
CA PHE A 314 -27.93 33.36 -6.97
C PHE A 314 -28.44 34.56 -6.18
N VAL A 315 -27.55 35.47 -5.78
CA VAL A 315 -27.89 36.68 -5.05
C VAL A 315 -27.46 37.93 -5.82
N HIS A 316 -28.13 39.09 -5.52
CA HIS A 316 -27.68 40.34 -6.09
C HIS A 316 -26.31 40.75 -5.52
N ARG A 317 -25.45 41.38 -6.34
CA ARG A 317 -24.11 41.82 -5.93
C ARG A 317 -24.12 42.62 -4.62
N ASN A 318 -25.09 43.52 -4.45
CA ASN A 318 -25.20 44.33 -3.23
C ASN A 318 -25.50 43.50 -1.99
N THR A 319 -26.26 42.39 -2.12
CA THR A 319 -26.53 41.46 -1.05
C THR A 319 -25.25 40.73 -0.60
N LEU A 320 -24.40 40.31 -1.55
CA LEU A 320 -23.11 39.73 -1.24
C LEU A 320 -22.18 40.73 -0.53
N VAL A 321 -22.10 41.97 -1.04
CA VAL A 321 -21.31 43.05 -0.39
C VAL A 321 -21.79 43.31 1.03
N TYR A 322 -23.08 43.34 1.28
CA TYR A 322 -23.65 43.45 2.62
C TYR A 322 -23.24 42.26 3.52
N ARG A 323 -23.28 41.05 3.01
CA ARG A 323 -22.81 39.85 3.75
C ARG A 323 -21.32 39.94 4.09
N LEU A 324 -20.48 40.36 3.15
CA LEU A 324 -19.04 40.55 3.41
C LEU A 324 -18.78 41.65 4.44
N GLU A 325 -19.56 42.75 4.42
CA GLU A 325 -19.46 43.80 5.44
C GLU A 325 -19.93 43.32 6.81
N LYS A 326 -20.96 42.45 6.88
CA LYS A 326 -21.38 41.78 8.12
C LYS A 326 -20.22 40.96 8.70
N ILE A 327 -19.54 40.15 7.85
CA ILE A 327 -18.38 39.34 8.25
C ILE A 327 -17.27 40.23 8.80
N ARG A 328 -16.95 41.33 8.10
CA ARG A 328 -15.95 42.31 8.57
C ARG A 328 -16.30 42.88 9.94
N LYS A 329 -17.57 43.24 10.19
CA LYS A 329 -18.01 43.74 11.49
C LYS A 329 -17.88 42.72 12.61
N LEU A 330 -18.15 41.44 12.33
CA LEU A 330 -18.08 40.35 13.31
C LEU A 330 -16.64 39.93 13.62
N THR A 331 -15.76 39.90 12.61
CA THR A 331 -14.43 39.31 12.72
C THR A 331 -13.29 40.34 12.74
N GLY A 332 -13.56 41.56 12.32
CA GLY A 332 -12.55 42.62 12.11
C GLY A 332 -11.78 42.47 10.78
N LEU A 333 -11.98 41.38 10.01
CA LEU A 333 -11.25 41.09 8.78
C LEU A 333 -12.12 41.39 7.53
N ASP A 334 -11.59 42.18 6.60
CA ASP A 334 -12.24 42.46 5.33
C ASP A 334 -11.80 41.45 4.27
N LEU A 335 -12.61 40.44 3.98
CA LEU A 335 -12.29 39.39 3.02
C LEU A 335 -12.06 39.89 1.57
N ARG A 336 -12.33 41.16 1.28
CA ARG A 336 -11.98 41.80 0.01
C ARG A 336 -10.52 42.25 -0.04
N ASN A 337 -9.89 42.38 1.13
CA ASN A 337 -8.45 42.59 1.26
C ASN A 337 -7.75 41.23 1.23
N PHE A 338 -6.73 41.11 0.42
CA PHE A 338 -6.02 39.82 0.22
C PHE A 338 -5.36 39.30 1.51
N ASP A 339 -4.70 40.19 2.28
CA ASP A 339 -4.02 39.79 3.52
C ASP A 339 -5.02 39.31 4.58
N ASP A 340 -6.12 40.04 4.77
CA ASP A 340 -7.19 39.65 5.69
C ASP A 340 -7.86 38.34 5.25
N ALA A 341 -8.04 38.15 3.95
CA ALA A 341 -8.61 36.92 3.40
C ALA A 341 -7.71 35.71 3.65
N ILE A 342 -6.37 35.85 3.52
CA ILE A 342 -5.42 34.80 3.86
C ILE A 342 -5.51 34.46 5.35
N VAL A 343 -5.43 35.44 6.22
CA VAL A 343 -5.53 35.24 7.67
C VAL A 343 -6.81 34.51 8.03
N PHE A 344 -7.93 34.94 7.45
CA PHE A 344 -9.22 34.30 7.69
C PHE A 344 -9.27 32.85 7.18
N LYS A 345 -8.76 32.60 5.99
CA LYS A 345 -8.70 31.25 5.41
C LYS A 345 -7.87 30.29 6.28
N VAL A 346 -6.69 30.73 6.72
CA VAL A 346 -5.84 29.98 7.64
C VAL A 346 -6.57 29.72 8.96
N ALA A 347 -7.27 30.74 9.51
CA ALA A 347 -8.02 30.55 10.74
C ALA A 347 -9.16 29.55 10.62
N LEU A 348 -9.89 29.51 9.48
CA LEU A 348 -10.88 28.46 9.19
C LEU A 348 -10.25 27.06 9.15
N MET A 349 -9.08 26.93 8.51
CA MET A 349 -8.37 25.66 8.43
C MET A 349 -7.87 25.22 9.81
N VAL A 350 -7.28 26.12 10.59
CA VAL A 350 -6.86 25.85 11.98
C VAL A 350 -8.04 25.40 12.83
N LYS A 351 -9.19 26.05 12.72
CA LYS A 351 -10.41 25.64 13.42
C LYS A 351 -10.83 24.22 13.03
N LYS A 352 -10.87 23.92 11.72
CA LYS A 352 -11.21 22.59 11.22
C LYS A 352 -10.26 21.52 11.75
N TYR A 353 -8.98 21.83 11.81
CA TYR A 353 -7.95 20.95 12.38
C TYR A 353 -8.18 20.66 13.87
N LEU A 354 -8.42 21.70 14.69
CA LEU A 354 -8.69 21.55 16.12
C LEU A 354 -10.00 20.76 16.37
N SER A 355 -11.04 21.00 15.57
CA SER A 355 -12.32 20.29 15.70
C SER A 355 -12.21 18.79 15.35
N ALA A 356 -11.32 18.42 14.43
CA ALA A 356 -11.10 17.02 14.04
C ALA A 356 -10.19 16.25 15.00
N ASN A 357 -9.43 16.94 15.85
CA ASN A 357 -8.47 16.35 16.80
C ASN A 357 -8.77 16.78 18.25
N PRO A 358 -9.95 16.44 18.83
CA PRO A 358 -10.29 16.86 20.18
C PRO A 358 -9.48 16.20 21.30
N ALA A 359 -8.58 15.25 20.99
CA ALA A 359 -7.92 14.38 21.96
C ALA A 359 -6.39 14.31 21.85
N LYS A 360 -5.71 15.38 21.49
CA LYS A 360 -4.25 15.50 21.71
C LYS A 360 -3.95 16.28 22.99
N TYR A 361 -4.73 16.04 24.05
CA TYR A 361 -4.50 16.52 25.40
C TYR A 361 -4.27 15.37 26.35
#